data_305be6ad06e3a5eeda57dc0870c9aaac
#
_entry.id   305be6ad06e3a5eeda57dc0870c9aaac
#
_cell.length_a   1.000
_cell.length_b   1.000
_cell.length_c   1.000
_cell.angle_alpha   90.00
_cell.angle_beta   90.00
_cell.angle_gamma   90.00
#
_symmetry.space_group_name_H-M   'P 1'
#
loop_
_entity.id
_entity.type
_entity.pdbx_description
1 polymer ?
#
loop_
_entity_poly.entity_id
_entity_poly.type
_entity_poly.pdbx_seq_one_letter_code
_entity_poly.pdbx_strand_id
1 'polypeptide(L)'
;MSEITYHREGDYLIPDLIPPESPRIGIWGMRRRDFLRKHHNGIYTGLLLSGKLNAHLEEIDRSANEMFDLLVKQYTAREGVTEELKAKNQMEWVRRMNGIREQAEEIVCTEVIYN
;
A
#
# COMPACT_ATOMS: atom_id res chain seq x y z
N MET A 1 28.38 -4.46 -18.63
CA MET A 1 27.32 -3.45 -18.67
C MET A 1 25.98 -4.11 -18.35
N SER A 2 25.34 -3.67 -17.29
CA SER A 2 24.07 -4.28 -16.90
C SER A 2 22.95 -3.82 -17.83
N GLU A 3 22.15 -4.75 -18.29
CA GLU A 3 20.98 -4.43 -19.09
C GLU A 3 19.90 -3.83 -18.19
N ILE A 4 19.25 -2.79 -18.71
CA ILE A 4 18.09 -2.21 -18.02
C ILE A 4 16.88 -3.05 -18.37
N THR A 5 16.25 -3.61 -17.35
CA THR A 5 15.00 -4.34 -17.51
C THR A 5 13.83 -3.38 -17.32
N TYR A 6 12.69 -3.72 -17.88
CA TYR A 6 11.48 -2.91 -17.81
C TYR A 6 10.31 -3.76 -17.36
N HIS A 7 9.41 -3.16 -16.62
CA HIS A 7 8.12 -3.77 -16.33
C HIS A 7 7.01 -2.88 -16.88
N ARG A 8 5.85 -3.47 -17.15
CA ARG A 8 4.72 -2.73 -17.70
C ARG A 8 3.74 -2.37 -16.58
N GLU A 9 3.39 -1.08 -16.53
CA GLU A 9 2.30 -0.60 -15.69
C GLU A 9 1.31 0.16 -16.56
N GLY A 10 0.16 -0.45 -16.81
CA GLY A 10 -0.80 0.08 -17.76
C GLY A 10 -0.20 0.16 -19.17
N ASP A 11 -0.18 1.34 -19.76
CA ASP A 11 0.38 1.59 -21.08
C ASP A 11 1.85 2.03 -21.06
N TYR A 12 2.49 2.02 -19.90
CA TYR A 12 3.84 2.53 -19.75
C TYR A 12 4.83 1.41 -19.45
N LEU A 13 6.02 1.54 -20.03
CA LEU A 13 7.17 0.73 -19.66
C LEU A 13 8.00 1.52 -18.66
N ILE A 14 8.13 0.99 -17.45
CA ILE A 14 8.88 1.64 -16.38
C ILE A 14 10.20 0.89 -16.20
N PRO A 15 11.36 1.59 -16.27
CA PRO A 15 12.65 0.93 -16.05
C PRO A 15 12.77 0.38 -14.63
N ASP A 16 13.28 -0.84 -14.53
CA ASP A 16 13.57 -1.47 -13.24
C ASP A 16 14.96 -1.03 -12.77
N LEU A 17 15.05 0.22 -12.30
CA LEU A 17 16.31 0.85 -11.89
C LEU A 17 16.46 0.91 -10.37
N ILE A 18 15.92 -0.07 -9.64
CA ILE A 18 16.01 -0.08 -8.19
C ILE A 18 17.35 -0.69 -7.78
N PRO A 19 18.24 0.09 -7.11
CA PRO A 19 19.48 -0.48 -6.59
C PRO A 19 19.17 -1.58 -5.58
N PRO A 20 20.00 -2.65 -5.49
CA PRO A 20 19.74 -3.77 -4.58
C PRO A 20 19.59 -3.38 -3.12
N GLU A 21 20.18 -2.28 -2.71
CA GLU A 21 20.16 -1.79 -1.33
C GLU A 21 19.03 -0.83 -1.03
N SER A 22 18.27 -0.43 -2.06
CA SER A 22 17.16 0.50 -1.87
C SER A 22 15.94 -0.23 -1.34
N PRO A 23 15.32 0.23 -0.25
CA PRO A 23 14.10 -0.36 0.25
C PRO A 23 12.96 -0.14 -0.77
N ARG A 24 12.10 -1.14 -0.88
CA ARG A 24 10.92 -1.03 -1.72
C ARG A 24 9.81 -0.37 -0.94
N ILE A 25 9.47 0.84 -1.35
CA ILE A 25 8.40 1.59 -0.73
C ILE A 25 7.20 1.57 -1.66
N GLY A 26 6.11 0.97 -1.21
CA GLY A 26 4.88 0.89 -1.97
C GLY A 26 3.99 2.11 -1.75
N ILE A 27 2.73 1.97 -2.16
CA ILE A 27 1.76 3.07 -2.12
C ILE A 27 1.53 3.59 -0.70
N TRP A 28 1.52 2.71 0.30
CA TRP A 28 1.29 3.10 1.69
C TRP A 28 2.45 3.93 2.23
N GLY A 29 3.68 3.50 1.97
CA GLY A 29 4.86 4.26 2.36
C GLY A 29 4.92 5.63 1.71
N MET A 30 4.55 5.72 0.42
CA MET A 30 4.51 6.99 -0.29
C MET A 30 3.46 7.94 0.28
N ARG A 31 2.29 7.43 0.66
CA ARG A 31 1.27 8.23 1.33
C ARG A 31 1.76 8.77 2.68
N ARG A 32 2.45 7.94 3.45
CA ARG A 32 3.06 8.37 4.72
C ARG A 32 4.10 9.46 4.50
N ARG A 33 4.95 9.31 3.48
CA ARG A 33 5.95 10.33 3.12
C ARG A 33 5.29 11.67 2.83
N ASP A 34 4.26 11.67 1.99
CA ASP A 34 3.55 12.90 1.63
C ASP A 34 2.89 13.53 2.86
N PHE A 35 2.29 12.71 3.72
CA PHE A 35 1.67 13.19 4.95
C PHE A 35 2.69 13.86 5.88
N LEU A 36 3.84 13.20 6.10
CA LEU A 36 4.89 13.75 6.95
C LEU A 36 5.44 15.06 6.37
N ARG A 37 5.66 15.09 5.07
CA ARG A 37 6.20 16.28 4.41
C ARG A 37 5.25 17.46 4.50
N LYS A 38 3.95 17.23 4.36
CA LYS A 38 2.93 18.29 4.36
C LYS A 38 2.52 18.74 5.77
N HIS A 39 2.42 17.81 6.70
CA HIS A 39 1.83 18.07 8.03
C HIS A 39 2.79 17.93 9.19
N HIS A 40 3.91 17.23 9.02
CA HIS A 40 4.91 17.00 10.05
C HIS A 40 6.31 17.17 9.47
N ASN A 41 6.57 18.33 8.88
CA ASN A 41 7.81 18.60 8.16
C ASN A 41 9.05 18.44 9.04
N GLY A 42 8.95 18.79 10.34
CA GLY A 42 10.06 18.61 11.28
C GLY A 42 10.47 17.14 11.43
N ILE A 43 9.48 16.25 11.55
CA ILE A 43 9.73 14.81 11.62
C ILE A 43 10.31 14.30 10.29
N TYR A 44 9.73 14.74 9.17
CA TYR A 44 10.20 14.39 7.84
C TYR A 44 11.66 14.78 7.65
N THR A 45 12.00 16.02 7.94
CA THR A 45 13.36 16.54 7.80
C THR A 45 14.34 15.81 8.72
N GLY A 46 13.95 15.54 9.97
CA GLY A 46 14.78 14.79 10.91
C GLY A 46 15.08 13.39 10.42
N LEU A 47 14.09 12.67 9.91
CA LEU A 47 14.27 11.32 9.35
C LEU A 47 15.14 11.36 8.09
N LEU A 48 14.92 12.36 7.24
CA LEU A 48 15.69 12.51 6.02
C LEU A 48 17.17 12.75 6.30
N LEU A 49 17.46 13.70 7.21
CA LEU A 49 18.83 14.06 7.55
C LEU A 49 19.57 12.96 8.30
N SER A 50 18.85 12.17 9.11
CA SER A 50 19.45 11.04 9.83
C SER A 50 19.62 9.79 8.97
N GLY A 51 19.11 9.80 7.74
CA GLY A 51 19.16 8.66 6.84
C GLY A 51 18.18 7.53 7.20
N LYS A 52 17.21 7.79 8.06
CA LYS A 52 16.25 6.79 8.54
C LYS A 52 14.90 6.86 7.87
N LEU A 53 14.70 7.80 6.95
CA LEU A 53 13.40 7.99 6.29
C LEU A 53 12.97 6.75 5.52
N ASN A 54 13.84 6.18 4.70
CA ASN A 54 13.51 5.02 3.88
C ASN A 54 13.14 3.81 4.75
N ALA A 55 13.88 3.54 5.82
CA ALA A 55 13.59 2.44 6.73
C ALA A 55 12.23 2.64 7.41
N HIS A 56 11.92 3.86 7.82
CA HIS A 56 10.64 4.20 8.42
C HIS A 56 9.48 3.95 7.43
N LEU A 57 9.63 4.43 6.19
CA LEU A 57 8.58 4.27 5.17
C LEU A 57 8.39 2.81 4.77
N GLU A 58 9.47 2.04 4.69
CA GLU A 58 9.40 0.61 4.43
C GLU A 58 8.64 -0.13 5.52
N GLU A 59 8.91 0.19 6.78
CA GLU A 59 8.20 -0.41 7.91
C GLU A 59 6.71 -0.03 7.91
N ILE A 60 6.39 1.22 7.63
CA ILE A 60 5.01 1.68 7.51
C ILE A 60 4.30 0.94 6.37
N ASP A 61 4.95 0.82 5.22
CA ASP A 61 4.38 0.14 4.08
C ASP A 61 4.07 -1.33 4.39
N ARG A 62 5.00 -2.01 5.05
CA ARG A 62 4.79 -3.40 5.45
C ARG A 62 3.64 -3.54 6.44
N SER A 63 3.63 -2.70 7.48
CA SER A 63 2.56 -2.73 8.49
C SER A 63 1.20 -2.44 7.89
N ALA A 64 1.13 -1.48 6.97
CA ALA A 64 -0.10 -1.13 6.28
C ALA A 64 -0.61 -2.28 5.41
N ASN A 65 0.28 -2.92 4.66
CA ASN A 65 -0.08 -4.07 3.83
C ASN A 65 -0.60 -5.24 4.67
N GLU A 66 0.05 -5.53 5.78
CA GLU A 66 -0.38 -6.60 6.69
C GLU A 66 -1.76 -6.31 7.27
N MET A 67 -1.98 -5.09 7.73
CA MET A 67 -3.27 -4.67 8.27
C MET A 67 -4.37 -4.71 7.21
N PHE A 68 -4.08 -4.21 6.02
CA PHE A 68 -5.03 -4.20 4.91
C PHE A 68 -5.47 -5.63 4.55
N ASP A 69 -4.51 -6.53 4.38
CA ASP A 69 -4.79 -7.92 4.02
C ASP A 69 -5.62 -8.61 5.11
N LEU A 70 -5.29 -8.37 6.36
CA LEU A 70 -6.03 -8.93 7.50
C LEU A 70 -7.46 -8.41 7.53
N LEU A 71 -7.66 -7.11 7.35
CA LEU A 71 -8.99 -6.50 7.36
C LEU A 71 -9.85 -7.00 6.19
N VAL A 72 -9.28 -7.08 4.99
CA VAL A 72 -10.00 -7.61 3.84
C VAL A 72 -10.43 -9.05 4.10
N LYS A 73 -9.54 -9.87 4.64
CA LYS A 73 -9.84 -11.27 4.96
C LYS A 73 -10.94 -11.38 6.00
N GLN A 74 -10.89 -10.59 7.06
CA GLN A 74 -11.90 -10.58 8.12
C GLN A 74 -13.25 -10.13 7.59
N TYR A 75 -13.30 -9.08 6.79
CA TYR A 75 -14.56 -8.56 6.26
C TYR A 75 -15.18 -9.48 5.23
N THR A 76 -14.38 -10.11 4.37
CA THR A 76 -14.91 -11.08 3.41
C THR A 76 -15.54 -12.28 4.13
N ALA A 77 -14.92 -12.75 5.20
CA ALA A 77 -15.47 -13.84 6.01
C ALA A 77 -16.76 -13.42 6.70
N ARG A 78 -16.78 -12.22 7.28
CA ARG A 78 -17.96 -11.72 8.02
C ARG A 78 -19.17 -11.46 7.12
N GLU A 79 -18.93 -10.92 5.93
CA GLU A 79 -19.99 -10.58 4.98
C GLU A 79 -20.35 -11.71 4.02
N GLY A 80 -19.68 -12.85 4.14
CA GLY A 80 -19.96 -14.02 3.31
C GLY A 80 -19.61 -13.82 1.84
N VAL A 81 -18.60 -13.00 1.55
CA VAL A 81 -18.13 -12.76 0.19
C VAL A 81 -17.19 -13.92 -0.17
N THR A 82 -17.73 -14.91 -0.86
CA THR A 82 -17.06 -16.19 -1.12
C THR A 82 -16.83 -16.41 -2.62
N GLU A 83 -16.04 -17.44 -2.93
CA GLU A 83 -15.85 -17.88 -4.32
C GLU A 83 -17.16 -18.36 -4.94
N GLU A 84 -18.07 -18.90 -4.14
CA GLU A 84 -19.40 -19.27 -4.62
C GLU A 84 -20.19 -18.05 -5.10
N LEU A 85 -20.13 -16.96 -4.35
CA LEU A 85 -20.77 -15.71 -4.77
C LEU A 85 -20.16 -15.19 -6.07
N LYS A 86 -18.84 -15.26 -6.19
CA LYS A 86 -18.15 -14.86 -7.41
C LYS A 86 -18.62 -15.67 -8.62
N ALA A 87 -18.81 -16.98 -8.44
CA ALA A 87 -19.27 -17.87 -9.50
C ALA A 87 -20.75 -17.62 -9.87
N LYS A 88 -21.60 -17.36 -8.88
CA LYS A 88 -23.03 -17.17 -9.09
C LYS A 88 -23.42 -15.77 -9.55
N ASN A 89 -22.75 -14.75 -9.00
CA ASN A 89 -23.06 -13.35 -9.29
C ASN A 89 -21.78 -12.52 -9.20
N GLN A 90 -21.03 -12.49 -10.28
CA GLN A 90 -19.74 -11.82 -10.33
C GLN A 90 -19.84 -10.31 -10.06
N MET A 91 -20.89 -9.66 -10.57
CA MET A 91 -21.07 -8.23 -10.37
C MET A 91 -21.30 -7.86 -8.90
N GLU A 92 -22.10 -8.67 -8.21
CA GLU A 92 -22.34 -8.49 -6.79
C GLU A 92 -21.06 -8.74 -6.00
N TRP A 93 -20.29 -9.76 -6.37
CA TRP A 93 -19.00 -10.06 -5.74
C TRP A 93 -18.02 -8.88 -5.88
N VAL A 94 -17.92 -8.32 -7.10
CA VAL A 94 -17.04 -7.17 -7.36
C VAL A 94 -17.47 -5.96 -6.54
N ARG A 95 -18.77 -5.67 -6.50
CA ARG A 95 -19.32 -4.56 -5.74
C ARG A 95 -18.99 -4.67 -4.26
N ARG A 96 -19.21 -5.85 -3.68
CA ARG A 96 -18.93 -6.08 -2.27
C ARG A 96 -17.44 -6.04 -1.95
N MET A 97 -16.59 -6.61 -2.82
CA MET A 97 -15.15 -6.56 -2.65
C MET A 97 -14.62 -5.13 -2.72
N ASN A 98 -15.14 -4.32 -3.63
CA ASN A 98 -14.73 -2.92 -3.72
C ASN A 98 -15.10 -2.16 -2.45
N GLY A 99 -16.28 -2.37 -1.90
CA GLY A 99 -16.71 -1.76 -0.63
C GLY A 99 -15.82 -2.18 0.53
N ILE A 100 -15.47 -3.47 0.60
CA ILE A 100 -14.58 -4.00 1.65
C ILE A 100 -13.19 -3.37 1.53
N ARG A 101 -12.65 -3.28 0.33
CA ARG A 101 -11.32 -2.69 0.11
C ARG A 101 -11.29 -1.21 0.46
N GLU A 102 -12.31 -0.46 0.09
CA GLU A 102 -12.42 0.95 0.45
C GLU A 102 -12.47 1.14 1.97
N GLN A 103 -13.24 0.33 2.65
CA GLN A 103 -13.37 0.38 4.10
C GLN A 103 -12.06 0.01 4.78
N ALA A 104 -11.39 -1.04 4.32
CA ALA A 104 -10.09 -1.45 4.83
C ALA A 104 -9.03 -0.37 4.60
N GLU A 105 -9.02 0.24 3.41
CA GLU A 105 -8.11 1.33 3.06
C GLU A 105 -8.28 2.52 3.99
N GLU A 106 -9.52 2.91 4.26
CA GLU A 106 -9.82 4.02 5.17
C GLU A 106 -9.29 3.75 6.57
N ILE A 107 -9.50 2.54 7.08
CA ILE A 107 -9.02 2.14 8.41
C ILE A 107 -7.48 2.17 8.46
N VAL A 108 -6.83 1.60 7.47
CA VAL A 108 -5.36 1.59 7.41
C VAL A 108 -4.80 3.00 7.33
N CYS A 109 -5.39 3.86 6.52
CA CYS A 109 -4.95 5.26 6.42
C CYS A 109 -5.07 5.97 7.77
N THR A 110 -6.18 5.79 8.48
CA THR A 110 -6.40 6.41 9.78
C THR A 110 -5.43 5.90 10.83
N GLU A 111 -5.22 4.58 10.89
CA GLU A 111 -4.45 3.94 11.96
C GLU A 111 -2.93 3.99 11.73
N VAL A 112 -2.49 3.90 10.49
CA VAL A 112 -1.07 3.71 10.16
C VAL A 112 -0.47 4.91 9.43
N ILE A 113 -1.19 5.48 8.48
CA ILE A 113 -0.63 6.48 7.56
C ILE A 113 -0.74 7.90 8.11
N TYR A 114 -1.91 8.29 8.60
CA TYR A 114 -2.22 9.66 9.04
C TYR A 114 -2.26 9.80 10.56
N ASN A 115 -1.55 8.96 11.20
CA ASN A 115 -1.44 8.89 12.64
C ASN A 115 -0.42 9.91 13.19
#